data_a4577eb8a213d9848c3c7ec79c5a9efa
#
_entry.id   a4577eb8a213d9848c3c7ec79c5a9efa
#
_cell.length_a   1.000
_cell.length_b   1.000
_cell.length_c   1.000
_cell.angle_alpha   90.00
_cell.angle_beta   90.00
_cell.angle_gamma   90.00
#
_symmetry.space_group_name_H-M   'P 1'
#
loop_
_entity.id
_entity.type
_entity.pdbx_description
1 polymer ?
#
loop_
_entity_poly.entity_id
_entity_poly.type
_entity_poly.pdbx_seq_one_letter_code
_entity_poly.pdbx_strand_id
1 'polypeptide(L)'
;TETFGSNVKCANLPVRKEKKVIDCFTTDSGQADVGDVAKMHTDLLESVIEADEELTEAYLSGEEIPPEKLLRTFAKAMVSGTLIPVFFTAAREEIGITELLDAIVKYFPSPEDFSRVTIRAGQGDDAEVIEFTPSVDKPLIAQAIRISADPFVGKLSWVRILQGTMSGDTTFYLRDERRSLKASHVLKVKGGESQEVKSAVAGDIVVLAKIEEIRRGDILHSEQTPMFGTYPQPPTPMYSLAVKPKSRGDEGKIS
;
A
#
# COMPACT_ATOMS: atom_id res chain seq x y z
N THR A 1 -4.01 6.03 -21.12
CA THR A 1 -2.69 5.87 -21.79
C THR A 1 -1.88 7.16 -21.82
N GLU A 2 -2.47 8.34 -22.07
CA GLU A 2 -1.71 9.60 -22.11
C GLU A 2 -0.94 9.90 -20.82
N THR A 3 -1.52 9.62 -19.65
CA THR A 3 -0.93 9.94 -18.35
C THR A 3 -0.02 8.83 -17.80
N PHE A 4 -0.39 7.57 -18.00
CA PHE A 4 0.26 6.41 -17.36
C PHE A 4 0.95 5.46 -18.36
N GLY A 5 0.97 5.80 -19.65
CA GLY A 5 1.63 5.01 -20.70
C GLY A 5 0.85 3.78 -21.19
N SER A 6 1.53 2.90 -21.91
CA SER A 6 0.96 1.70 -22.52
C SER A 6 0.66 0.56 -21.53
N ASN A 7 1.21 0.66 -20.31
CA ASN A 7 1.07 -0.35 -19.25
C ASN A 7 -0.34 -0.38 -18.63
N VAL A 8 -1.18 0.61 -18.97
CA VAL A 8 -2.56 0.69 -18.50
C VAL A 8 -3.44 -0.26 -19.32
N LYS A 9 -4.04 -1.26 -18.65
CA LYS A 9 -4.92 -2.24 -19.26
C LYS A 9 -6.24 -2.34 -18.51
N CYS A 10 -7.33 -2.50 -19.27
CA CYS A 10 -8.65 -2.71 -18.68
C CYS A 10 -8.76 -4.13 -18.13
N ALA A 11 -8.95 -4.27 -16.81
CA ALA A 11 -9.14 -5.56 -16.16
C ALA A 11 -10.61 -6.02 -16.24
N ASN A 12 -11.55 -5.08 -16.39
CA ASN A 12 -12.94 -5.38 -16.69
C ASN A 12 -13.54 -4.34 -17.64
N LEU A 13 -14.69 -4.66 -18.24
CA LEU A 13 -15.43 -3.75 -19.12
C LEU A 13 -16.92 -3.65 -18.68
N PRO A 14 -17.55 -2.46 -18.77
CA PRO A 14 -18.91 -2.25 -18.31
C PRO A 14 -19.97 -2.74 -19.32
N VAL A 15 -21.05 -3.32 -18.80
CA VAL A 15 -22.30 -3.63 -19.52
C VAL A 15 -23.47 -2.94 -18.82
N ARG A 16 -23.74 -1.68 -19.18
CA ARG A 16 -24.69 -0.80 -18.48
C ARG A 16 -26.12 -1.35 -18.46
N LYS A 17 -26.58 -1.92 -19.58
CA LYS A 17 -27.94 -2.48 -19.69
C LYS A 17 -28.16 -3.62 -18.70
N GLU A 18 -27.16 -4.42 -18.46
CA GLU A 18 -27.23 -5.58 -17.57
C GLU A 18 -26.74 -5.27 -16.15
N LYS A 19 -26.33 -4.01 -15.88
CA LYS A 19 -25.79 -3.56 -14.59
C LYS A 19 -24.68 -4.48 -14.06
N LYS A 20 -23.76 -4.86 -14.93
CA LYS A 20 -22.62 -5.74 -14.60
C LYS A 20 -21.34 -5.27 -15.27
N VAL A 21 -20.23 -5.92 -14.91
CA VAL A 21 -18.94 -5.84 -15.62
C VAL A 21 -18.56 -7.22 -16.15
N ILE A 22 -17.76 -7.24 -17.22
CA ILE A 22 -17.15 -8.46 -17.77
C ILE A 22 -15.68 -8.45 -17.32
N ASP A 23 -15.25 -9.51 -16.64
CA ASP A 23 -13.85 -9.69 -16.25
C ASP A 23 -13.01 -10.09 -17.47
N CYS A 24 -12.13 -9.20 -17.91
CA CYS A 24 -11.26 -9.42 -19.06
C CYS A 24 -10.06 -10.33 -18.74
N PHE A 25 -9.78 -10.65 -17.48
CA PHE A 25 -8.71 -11.59 -17.15
C PHE A 25 -9.14 -13.04 -17.36
N THR A 26 -10.41 -13.35 -17.05
CA THR A 26 -10.94 -14.72 -17.14
C THR A 26 -11.84 -14.97 -18.35
N THR A 27 -12.26 -13.92 -19.08
CA THR A 27 -13.23 -14.01 -20.16
C THR A 27 -12.69 -13.34 -21.42
N ASP A 28 -12.69 -14.08 -22.51
CA ASP A 28 -12.25 -13.65 -23.85
C ASP A 28 -13.41 -13.28 -24.78
N SER A 29 -14.64 -13.36 -24.33
CA SER A 29 -15.84 -13.16 -25.14
C SER A 29 -16.91 -12.39 -24.37
N GLY A 30 -17.76 -11.68 -25.11
CA GLY A 30 -18.88 -10.90 -24.57
C GLY A 30 -19.05 -9.57 -25.29
N GLN A 31 -20.17 -8.93 -25.05
CA GLN A 31 -20.47 -7.61 -25.59
C GLN A 31 -20.44 -6.58 -24.48
N ALA A 32 -19.46 -5.69 -24.50
CA ALA A 32 -19.34 -4.57 -23.58
C ALA A 32 -19.79 -3.25 -24.23
N ASP A 33 -20.12 -2.25 -23.41
CA ASP A 33 -20.48 -0.92 -23.92
C ASP A 33 -19.27 -0.13 -24.43
N VAL A 34 -18.08 -0.49 -23.95
CA VAL A 34 -16.81 0.18 -24.27
C VAL A 34 -15.75 -0.89 -24.53
N GLY A 35 -15.07 -0.79 -25.67
CA GLY A 35 -13.97 -1.68 -26.02
C GLY A 35 -14.43 -3.06 -26.55
N ASP A 36 -13.44 -3.87 -26.88
CA ASP A 36 -13.58 -5.26 -27.33
C ASP A 36 -13.04 -6.18 -26.24
N VAL A 37 -13.89 -7.09 -25.75
CA VAL A 37 -13.55 -8.00 -24.65
C VAL A 37 -12.38 -8.90 -25.02
N ALA A 38 -12.40 -9.51 -26.23
CA ALA A 38 -11.35 -10.40 -26.69
C ALA A 38 -10.00 -9.68 -26.80
N LYS A 39 -10.01 -8.46 -27.34
CA LYS A 39 -8.80 -7.65 -27.42
C LYS A 39 -8.27 -7.27 -26.03
N MET A 40 -9.14 -6.84 -25.11
CA MET A 40 -8.71 -6.47 -23.76
C MET A 40 -8.19 -7.68 -22.98
N HIS A 41 -8.79 -8.85 -23.18
CA HIS A 41 -8.30 -10.11 -22.63
C HIS A 41 -6.86 -10.40 -23.10
N THR A 42 -6.63 -10.37 -24.42
CA THR A 42 -5.32 -10.61 -25.02
C THR A 42 -4.29 -9.58 -24.55
N ASP A 43 -4.61 -8.28 -24.64
CA ASP A 43 -3.72 -7.19 -24.23
C ASP A 43 -3.33 -7.29 -22.73
N LEU A 44 -4.25 -7.77 -21.88
CA LEU A 44 -4.03 -7.97 -20.46
C LEU A 44 -3.13 -9.18 -20.19
N LEU A 45 -3.41 -10.32 -20.83
CA LEU A 45 -2.60 -11.54 -20.71
C LEU A 45 -1.17 -11.33 -21.19
N GLU A 46 -0.98 -10.70 -22.35
CA GLU A 46 0.34 -10.39 -22.90
C GLU A 46 1.15 -9.53 -21.91
N SER A 47 0.53 -8.50 -21.30
CA SER A 47 1.21 -7.66 -20.30
C SER A 47 1.57 -8.41 -19.02
N VAL A 48 0.82 -9.45 -18.66
CA VAL A 48 1.17 -10.33 -17.53
C VAL A 48 2.32 -11.25 -17.90
N ILE A 49 2.28 -11.83 -19.09
CA ILE A 49 3.28 -12.78 -19.59
C ILE A 49 4.64 -12.09 -19.77
N GLU A 50 4.66 -10.87 -20.31
CA GLU A 50 5.87 -10.05 -20.50
C GLU A 50 6.60 -9.74 -19.17
N ALA A 51 5.94 -9.85 -18.04
CA ALA A 51 6.57 -9.64 -16.73
C ALA A 51 7.43 -10.82 -16.24
N ASP A 52 7.45 -11.95 -16.99
CA ASP A 52 8.16 -13.18 -16.63
C ASP A 52 8.72 -13.86 -17.87
N GLU A 53 10.06 -14.01 -17.92
CA GLU A 53 10.75 -14.58 -19.08
C GLU A 53 10.36 -16.03 -19.36
N GLU A 54 10.20 -16.87 -18.32
CA GLU A 54 9.78 -18.26 -18.49
C GLU A 54 8.36 -18.37 -19.06
N LEU A 55 7.45 -17.47 -18.63
CA LEU A 55 6.10 -17.43 -19.19
C LEU A 55 6.09 -16.96 -20.63
N THR A 56 6.96 -16.02 -20.96
CA THR A 56 7.11 -15.54 -22.34
C THR A 56 7.58 -16.67 -23.26
N GLU A 57 8.57 -17.46 -22.84
CA GLU A 57 9.05 -18.61 -23.60
C GLU A 57 7.98 -19.70 -23.76
N ALA A 58 7.26 -20.03 -22.67
CA ALA A 58 6.18 -21.01 -22.69
C ALA A 58 5.04 -20.57 -23.63
N TYR A 59 4.66 -19.30 -23.58
CA TYR A 59 3.62 -18.74 -24.46
C TYR A 59 4.01 -18.80 -25.95
N LEU A 60 5.25 -18.41 -26.26
CA LEU A 60 5.78 -18.46 -27.64
C LEU A 60 5.94 -19.90 -28.16
N SER A 61 6.21 -20.86 -27.28
CA SER A 61 6.30 -22.29 -27.62
C SER A 61 4.93 -22.95 -27.73
N GLY A 62 3.83 -22.25 -27.40
CA GLY A 62 2.48 -22.79 -27.41
C GLY A 62 2.18 -23.78 -26.29
N GLU A 63 2.95 -23.70 -25.19
CA GLU A 63 2.71 -24.50 -23.99
C GLU A 63 1.54 -23.95 -23.18
N GLU A 64 0.79 -24.83 -22.53
CA GLU A 64 -0.30 -24.44 -21.67
C GLU A 64 0.25 -23.85 -20.36
N ILE A 65 -0.11 -22.59 -20.05
CA ILE A 65 0.34 -21.90 -18.84
C ILE A 65 -0.63 -22.22 -17.70
N PRO A 66 -0.14 -22.76 -16.56
CA PRO A 66 -0.99 -23.02 -15.39
C PRO A 66 -1.62 -21.74 -14.85
N PRO A 67 -2.93 -21.72 -14.52
CA PRO A 67 -3.62 -20.54 -13.98
C PRO A 67 -2.97 -19.95 -12.73
N GLU A 68 -2.44 -20.80 -11.85
CA GLU A 68 -1.75 -20.35 -10.63
C GLU A 68 -0.48 -19.55 -10.93
N LYS A 69 0.26 -19.91 -11.99
CA LYS A 69 1.45 -19.20 -12.43
C LYS A 69 1.08 -17.83 -13.01
N LEU A 70 -0.01 -17.75 -13.78
CA LEU A 70 -0.57 -16.49 -14.28
C LEU A 70 -0.97 -15.55 -13.14
N LEU A 71 -1.62 -16.07 -12.10
CA LEU A 71 -2.03 -15.26 -10.92
C LEU A 71 -0.83 -14.63 -10.21
N ARG A 72 0.21 -15.41 -9.95
CA ARG A 72 1.44 -14.90 -9.30
C ARG A 72 2.14 -13.88 -10.19
N THR A 73 2.18 -14.12 -11.50
CA THR A 73 2.81 -13.20 -12.43
C THR A 73 2.00 -11.91 -12.59
N PHE A 74 0.67 -11.97 -12.46
CA PHE A 74 -0.16 -10.76 -12.41
C PHE A 74 0.26 -9.82 -11.25
N ALA A 75 0.42 -10.37 -10.04
CA ALA A 75 0.93 -9.61 -8.91
C ALA A 75 2.34 -9.04 -9.18
N LYS A 76 3.25 -9.84 -9.77
CA LYS A 76 4.60 -9.43 -10.15
C LYS A 76 4.58 -8.30 -11.19
N ALA A 77 3.71 -8.37 -12.20
CA ALA A 77 3.53 -7.34 -13.22
C ALA A 77 3.04 -6.01 -12.63
N MET A 78 2.12 -6.05 -11.66
CA MET A 78 1.67 -4.86 -10.94
C MET A 78 2.78 -4.24 -10.10
N VAL A 79 3.59 -5.07 -9.45
CA VAL A 79 4.73 -4.66 -8.62
C VAL A 79 5.81 -3.97 -9.45
N SER A 80 6.20 -4.56 -10.59
CA SER A 80 7.20 -4.00 -11.50
C SER A 80 6.68 -2.75 -12.24
N GLY A 81 5.34 -2.55 -12.27
CA GLY A 81 4.71 -1.45 -13.01
C GLY A 81 4.57 -1.73 -14.50
N THR A 82 4.83 -2.96 -14.95
CA THR A 82 4.55 -3.39 -16.34
C THR A 82 3.05 -3.50 -16.61
N LEU A 83 2.26 -3.67 -15.56
CA LEU A 83 0.80 -3.67 -15.62
C LEU A 83 0.18 -2.70 -14.62
N ILE A 84 -0.68 -1.81 -15.10
CA ILE A 84 -1.55 -0.94 -14.31
C ILE A 84 -3.01 -1.30 -14.64
N PRO A 85 -3.66 -2.16 -13.84
CA PRO A 85 -5.01 -2.61 -14.13
C PRO A 85 -6.04 -1.49 -13.86
N VAL A 86 -6.99 -1.32 -14.77
CA VAL A 86 -8.11 -0.38 -14.64
C VAL A 86 -9.40 -1.17 -14.45
N PHE A 87 -10.12 -0.86 -13.37
CA PHE A 87 -11.42 -1.44 -13.06
C PHE A 87 -12.53 -0.39 -13.22
N PHE A 88 -13.52 -0.70 -14.02
CA PHE A 88 -14.74 0.09 -14.14
C PHE A 88 -15.72 -0.31 -13.02
N THR A 89 -16.19 0.68 -12.28
CA THR A 89 -17.15 0.49 -11.20
C THR A 89 -18.16 1.63 -11.16
N ALA A 90 -19.37 1.35 -10.66
CA ALA A 90 -20.36 2.36 -10.32
C ALA A 90 -20.76 2.18 -8.85
N ALA A 91 -20.02 2.83 -7.94
CA ALA A 91 -20.11 2.61 -6.52
C ALA A 91 -21.50 2.89 -5.92
N ARG A 92 -22.24 3.90 -6.44
CA ARG A 92 -23.60 4.22 -5.97
C ARG A 92 -24.64 3.17 -6.36
N GLU A 93 -24.37 2.41 -7.42
CA GLU A 93 -25.24 1.36 -7.93
C GLU A 93 -24.73 -0.04 -7.58
N GLU A 94 -23.62 -0.10 -6.84
CA GLU A 94 -22.93 -1.33 -6.43
C GLU A 94 -22.45 -2.22 -7.59
N ILE A 95 -22.36 -1.64 -8.82
CA ILE A 95 -21.92 -2.37 -10.01
C ILE A 95 -20.40 -2.46 -10.04
N GLY A 96 -19.87 -3.67 -10.24
CA GLY A 96 -18.43 -3.94 -10.36
C GLY A 96 -17.68 -3.83 -9.04
N ILE A 97 -18.34 -3.62 -7.90
CA ILE A 97 -17.71 -3.50 -6.58
C ILE A 97 -17.29 -4.86 -6.05
N THR A 98 -18.16 -5.86 -6.14
CA THR A 98 -17.84 -7.23 -5.73
C THR A 98 -16.67 -7.76 -6.55
N GLU A 99 -16.71 -7.59 -7.86
CA GLU A 99 -15.66 -8.02 -8.78
C GLU A 99 -14.32 -7.30 -8.50
N LEU A 100 -14.35 -6.02 -8.15
CA LEU A 100 -13.14 -5.30 -7.72
C LEU A 100 -12.58 -5.85 -6.41
N LEU A 101 -13.43 -6.12 -5.42
CA LEU A 101 -12.99 -6.69 -4.14
C LEU A 101 -12.42 -8.10 -4.32
N ASP A 102 -13.06 -8.93 -5.13
CA ASP A 102 -12.58 -10.26 -5.47
C ASP A 102 -11.23 -10.19 -6.21
N ALA A 103 -11.08 -9.24 -7.14
CA ALA A 103 -9.83 -9.00 -7.84
C ALA A 103 -8.71 -8.55 -6.89
N ILE A 104 -9.00 -7.71 -5.90
CA ILE A 104 -8.02 -7.30 -4.88
C ILE A 104 -7.53 -8.52 -4.10
N VAL A 105 -8.44 -9.39 -3.67
CA VAL A 105 -8.09 -10.60 -2.90
C VAL A 105 -7.29 -11.59 -3.75
N LYS A 106 -7.62 -11.72 -5.04
CA LYS A 106 -7.10 -12.77 -5.91
C LYS A 106 -5.80 -12.40 -6.64
N TYR A 107 -5.66 -11.13 -7.05
CA TYR A 107 -4.60 -10.70 -7.95
C TYR A 107 -3.61 -9.71 -7.34
N PHE A 108 -4.01 -8.95 -6.30
CA PHE A 108 -3.14 -7.90 -5.78
C PHE A 108 -2.02 -8.49 -4.91
N PRO A 109 -0.82 -7.92 -4.97
CA PRO A 109 0.31 -8.40 -4.20
C PRO A 109 0.07 -8.25 -2.70
N SER A 110 0.46 -9.27 -1.95
CA SER A 110 0.48 -9.23 -0.48
C SER A 110 1.71 -8.47 0.03
N PRO A 111 1.75 -8.11 1.32
CA PRO A 111 2.96 -7.57 1.94
C PRO A 111 4.18 -8.50 1.86
N GLU A 112 3.97 -9.81 1.72
CA GLU A 112 5.04 -10.80 1.55
C GLU A 112 5.66 -10.76 0.16
N ASP A 113 4.85 -10.44 -0.85
CA ASP A 113 5.32 -10.39 -2.24
C ASP A 113 6.14 -9.13 -2.51
N PHE A 114 5.97 -8.08 -1.70
CA PHE A 114 6.52 -6.79 -2.07
C PHE A 114 6.64 -5.73 -0.97
N SER A 115 7.82 -5.08 -0.91
CA SER A 115 8.01 -3.82 -0.20
C SER A 115 8.78 -2.80 -1.06
N ARG A 116 8.23 -1.59 -1.21
CA ARG A 116 8.91 -0.45 -1.85
C ARG A 116 9.70 0.41 -0.86
N VAL A 117 9.69 0.06 0.41
CA VAL A 117 10.41 0.82 1.41
C VAL A 117 11.86 0.34 1.42
N THR A 118 12.78 1.23 1.11
CA THR A 118 14.22 1.00 1.35
C THR A 118 14.55 1.58 2.71
N ILE A 119 15.12 0.77 3.58
CA ILE A 119 15.55 1.17 4.91
C ILE A 119 17.07 1.15 4.95
N ARG A 120 17.65 2.20 5.54
CA ARG A 120 19.07 2.30 5.79
C ARG A 120 19.33 2.33 7.29
N ALA A 121 20.26 1.51 7.76
CA ALA A 121 20.74 1.48 9.13
C ALA A 121 22.12 2.14 9.21
N GLY A 122 22.33 2.99 10.21
CA GLY A 122 23.56 3.77 10.38
C GLY A 122 23.38 5.26 10.08
N GLN A 123 24.46 6.01 10.10
CA GLN A 123 24.46 7.46 9.84
C GLN A 123 25.39 7.82 8.68
N GLY A 124 24.99 8.84 7.91
CA GLY A 124 25.80 9.40 6.83
C GLY A 124 26.02 8.42 5.66
N ASP A 125 27.18 8.53 5.04
CA ASP A 125 27.52 7.75 3.84
C ASP A 125 27.81 6.26 4.13
N ASP A 126 28.05 5.93 5.40
CA ASP A 126 28.29 4.56 5.87
C ASP A 126 26.97 3.80 6.18
N ALA A 127 25.81 4.41 5.93
CA ALA A 127 24.53 3.78 6.19
C ALA A 127 24.26 2.64 5.20
N GLU A 128 24.11 1.43 5.73
CA GLU A 128 23.85 0.22 4.94
C GLU A 128 22.36 0.03 4.66
N VAL A 129 22.03 -0.43 3.47
CA VAL A 129 20.68 -0.87 3.14
C VAL A 129 20.40 -2.17 3.85
N ILE A 130 19.36 -2.19 4.68
CA ILE A 130 18.92 -3.41 5.35
C ILE A 130 17.75 -4.06 4.60
N GLU A 131 17.87 -5.36 4.41
CA GLU A 131 16.75 -6.16 3.94
C GLU A 131 15.88 -6.56 5.13
N PHE A 132 14.58 -6.42 4.97
CA PHE A 132 13.60 -6.90 5.93
C PHE A 132 12.59 -7.81 5.25
N THR A 133 12.04 -8.71 6.02
CA THR A 133 11.00 -9.64 5.56
C THR A 133 9.79 -9.51 6.48
N PRO A 134 8.57 -9.58 5.96
CA PRO A 134 7.35 -9.54 6.76
C PRO A 134 7.23 -10.80 7.62
N SER A 135 8.00 -10.86 8.70
CA SER A 135 8.01 -11.95 9.69
C SER A 135 7.63 -11.42 11.06
N VAL A 136 6.76 -12.15 11.75
CA VAL A 136 6.25 -11.77 13.08
C VAL A 136 7.28 -11.95 14.21
N ASP A 137 8.25 -12.84 14.02
CA ASP A 137 9.23 -13.24 15.04
C ASP A 137 10.50 -12.39 15.04
N LYS A 138 10.66 -11.52 14.04
CA LYS A 138 11.81 -10.63 13.91
C LYS A 138 11.63 -9.33 14.70
N PRO A 139 12.72 -8.57 14.95
CA PRO A 139 12.65 -7.25 15.56
C PRO A 139 11.69 -6.32 14.82
N LEU A 140 10.99 -5.46 15.56
CA LEU A 140 10.03 -4.52 15.00
C LEU A 140 10.70 -3.57 14.02
N ILE A 141 10.11 -3.45 12.83
CA ILE A 141 10.32 -2.39 11.86
C ILE A 141 8.96 -1.96 11.34
N ALA A 142 8.65 -0.68 11.48
CA ALA A 142 7.39 -0.11 11.02
C ALA A 142 7.60 1.29 10.44
N GLN A 143 6.75 1.75 9.55
CA GLN A 143 6.84 3.08 8.94
C GLN A 143 5.60 3.91 9.21
N ALA A 144 5.79 5.15 9.65
CA ALA A 144 4.73 6.14 9.77
C ALA A 144 4.34 6.66 8.38
N ILE A 145 3.16 6.25 7.90
CA ILE A 145 2.68 6.55 6.54
C ILE A 145 1.79 7.80 6.47
N ARG A 146 1.16 8.16 7.58
CA ARG A 146 0.26 9.32 7.64
C ARG A 146 0.21 9.87 9.06
N ILE A 147 0.11 11.18 9.16
CA ILE A 147 -0.19 11.89 10.41
C ILE A 147 -1.52 12.61 10.23
N SER A 148 -2.39 12.53 11.23
CA SER A 148 -3.65 13.27 11.29
C SER A 148 -3.89 13.77 12.70
N ALA A 149 -4.70 14.80 12.85
CA ALA A 149 -5.16 15.30 14.14
C ALA A 149 -6.63 14.96 14.34
N ASP A 150 -6.96 14.44 15.51
CA ASP A 150 -8.33 14.23 15.97
C ASP A 150 -8.67 15.26 17.04
N PRO A 151 -9.84 15.92 16.98
CA PRO A 151 -10.20 16.97 17.95
C PRO A 151 -10.26 16.50 19.41
N PHE A 152 -10.49 15.20 19.65
CA PHE A 152 -10.68 14.62 20.98
C PHE A 152 -9.45 13.84 21.46
N VAL A 153 -8.80 13.12 20.55
CA VAL A 153 -7.67 12.24 20.87
C VAL A 153 -6.32 12.95 20.70
N GLY A 154 -6.25 13.96 19.83
CA GLY A 154 -5.03 14.66 19.45
C GLY A 154 -4.35 14.02 18.27
N LYS A 155 -3.02 13.93 18.28
CA LYS A 155 -2.23 13.40 17.18
C LYS A 155 -2.44 11.90 16.99
N LEU A 156 -2.71 11.51 15.75
CA LEU A 156 -2.85 10.14 15.29
C LEU A 156 -1.79 9.83 14.25
N SER A 157 -0.94 8.87 14.53
CA SER A 157 0.13 8.41 13.64
C SER A 157 -0.26 7.06 13.03
N TRP A 158 -0.52 7.04 11.73
CA TRP A 158 -0.81 5.81 10.97
C TRP A 158 0.49 5.12 10.63
N VAL A 159 0.62 3.90 11.07
CA VAL A 159 1.87 3.14 11.00
C VAL A 159 1.63 1.81 10.31
N ARG A 160 2.39 1.51 9.26
CA ARG A 160 2.44 0.19 8.63
C ARG A 160 3.55 -0.63 9.27
N ILE A 161 3.21 -1.78 9.81
CA ILE A 161 4.18 -2.74 10.33
C ILE A 161 4.79 -3.48 9.15
N LEU A 162 6.11 -3.36 8.98
CA LEU A 162 6.86 -3.99 7.90
C LEU A 162 7.43 -5.33 8.34
N GLN A 163 7.84 -5.43 9.62
CA GLN A 163 8.43 -6.60 10.23
C GLN A 163 8.12 -6.61 11.72
N GLY A 164 8.04 -7.78 12.33
CA GLY A 164 7.82 -7.94 13.76
C GLY A 164 6.37 -7.79 14.19
N THR A 165 6.19 -7.58 15.48
CA THR A 165 4.89 -7.42 16.14
C THR A 165 4.89 -6.16 17.00
N MET A 166 3.77 -5.44 17.01
CA MET A 166 3.56 -4.25 17.82
C MET A 166 2.38 -4.46 18.78
N SER A 167 2.58 -4.12 20.06
CA SER A 167 1.55 -4.13 21.10
C SER A 167 1.58 -2.82 21.90
N GLY A 168 0.63 -2.59 22.80
CA GLY A 168 0.63 -1.42 23.68
C GLY A 168 1.84 -1.31 24.62
N ASP A 169 2.59 -2.39 24.81
CA ASP A 169 3.82 -2.42 25.62
C ASP A 169 5.11 -2.32 24.79
N THR A 170 5.01 -2.32 23.48
CA THR A 170 6.16 -2.25 22.57
C THR A 170 6.88 -0.93 22.74
N THR A 171 8.19 -1.00 22.95
CA THR A 171 9.10 0.15 22.91
C THR A 171 9.81 0.20 21.57
N PHE A 172 10.00 1.41 21.06
CA PHE A 172 10.65 1.64 19.79
C PHE A 172 11.50 2.91 19.80
N TYR A 173 12.43 3.00 18.88
CA TYR A 173 13.24 4.18 18.62
C TYR A 173 12.78 4.84 17.31
N LEU A 174 13.09 6.13 17.16
CA LEU A 174 12.88 6.93 15.97
C LEU A 174 14.22 7.51 15.50
N ARG A 175 14.47 7.46 14.20
CA ARG A 175 15.65 8.09 13.60
C ARG A 175 16.95 7.73 14.34
N ASP A 176 17.67 8.71 14.83
CA ASP A 176 18.91 8.61 15.63
C ASP A 176 18.68 8.93 17.11
N GLU A 177 17.43 8.93 17.57
CA GLU A 177 17.10 9.25 18.95
C GLU A 177 17.52 8.13 19.90
N ARG A 178 18.24 8.50 20.97
CA ARG A 178 18.68 7.55 22.01
C ARG A 178 17.57 7.15 22.97
N ARG A 179 16.50 7.93 23.01
CA ARG A 179 15.36 7.69 23.88
C ARG A 179 14.34 6.81 23.19
N SER A 180 13.99 5.69 23.81
CA SER A 180 12.88 4.87 23.37
C SER A 180 11.53 5.51 23.72
N LEU A 181 10.55 5.31 22.85
CA LEU A 181 9.15 5.65 23.04
C LEU A 181 8.34 4.37 23.25
N LYS A 182 7.15 4.50 23.84
CA LYS A 182 6.24 3.37 24.06
C LYS A 182 4.96 3.53 23.23
N ALA A 183 4.52 2.49 22.56
CA ALA A 183 3.25 2.41 21.84
C ALA A 183 2.12 2.15 22.87
N SER A 184 1.69 3.19 23.61
CA SER A 184 0.73 3.00 24.71
C SER A 184 -0.64 2.49 24.25
N HIS A 185 -1.09 2.90 23.07
CA HIS A 185 -2.38 2.50 22.50
C HIS A 185 -2.20 2.19 21.02
N VAL A 186 -2.50 0.96 20.65
CA VAL A 186 -2.46 0.46 19.27
C VAL A 186 -3.90 0.29 18.79
N LEU A 187 -4.30 1.09 17.81
CA LEU A 187 -5.68 1.12 17.33
C LEU A 187 -5.75 0.57 15.90
N LYS A 188 -6.74 -0.27 15.61
CA LYS A 188 -7.21 -0.53 14.24
C LYS A 188 -8.38 0.40 13.93
N VAL A 189 -8.33 1.07 12.79
CA VAL A 189 -9.36 2.02 12.35
C VAL A 189 -10.03 1.49 11.10
N LYS A 190 -11.38 1.45 11.14
CA LYS A 190 -12.22 1.04 10.03
C LYS A 190 -13.33 2.07 9.84
N GLY A 191 -13.29 2.80 8.71
CA GLY A 191 -14.19 3.94 8.52
C GLY A 191 -13.99 5.03 9.58
N GLY A 192 -15.02 5.37 10.32
CA GLY A 192 -14.99 6.31 11.44
C GLY A 192 -14.79 5.66 12.82
N GLU A 193 -14.70 4.34 12.88
CA GLU A 193 -14.57 3.60 14.14
C GLU A 193 -13.14 3.21 14.42
N SER A 194 -12.71 3.36 15.67
CA SER A 194 -11.40 2.92 16.15
C SER A 194 -11.57 1.88 17.25
N GLN A 195 -10.82 0.80 17.17
CA GLN A 195 -10.80 -0.28 18.15
C GLN A 195 -9.37 -0.52 18.63
N GLU A 196 -9.18 -0.52 19.94
CA GLU A 196 -7.90 -0.92 20.52
C GLU A 196 -7.66 -2.41 20.34
N VAL A 197 -6.45 -2.75 19.88
CA VAL A 197 -6.02 -4.14 19.67
C VAL A 197 -4.86 -4.49 20.59
N LYS A 198 -4.83 -5.75 21.04
CA LYS A 198 -3.76 -6.24 21.91
C LYS A 198 -2.42 -6.28 21.19
N SER A 199 -2.43 -6.67 19.93
CA SER A 199 -1.23 -6.75 19.10
C SER A 199 -1.60 -6.60 17.61
N ALA A 200 -0.62 -6.18 16.83
CA ALA A 200 -0.68 -6.12 15.38
C ALA A 200 0.65 -6.65 14.82
N VAL A 201 0.60 -7.23 13.63
CA VAL A 201 1.72 -7.97 13.03
C VAL A 201 2.18 -7.36 11.72
N ALA A 202 3.30 -7.82 11.19
CA ALA A 202 3.80 -7.45 9.87
C ALA A 202 2.69 -7.52 8.80
N GLY A 203 2.54 -6.46 8.02
CA GLY A 203 1.46 -6.27 7.04
C GLY A 203 0.27 -5.43 7.56
N ASP A 204 0.05 -5.36 8.86
CA ASP A 204 -1.01 -4.54 9.44
C ASP A 204 -0.71 -3.03 9.32
N ILE A 205 -1.79 -2.26 9.21
CA ILE A 205 -1.78 -0.81 9.38
C ILE A 205 -2.51 -0.49 10.68
N VAL A 206 -1.82 0.19 11.60
CA VAL A 206 -2.35 0.59 12.90
C VAL A 206 -2.21 2.09 13.12
N VAL A 207 -2.91 2.59 14.13
CA VAL A 207 -2.81 3.99 14.54
C VAL A 207 -2.26 4.06 15.96
N LEU A 208 -1.20 4.83 16.13
CA LEU A 208 -0.65 5.19 17.44
C LEU A 208 -1.17 6.58 17.82
N ALA A 209 -1.72 6.69 19.01
CA ALA A 209 -2.28 7.94 19.50
C ALA A 209 -1.32 8.66 20.48
N LYS A 210 -1.36 9.99 20.47
CA LYS A 210 -0.69 10.86 21.46
C LYS A 210 0.85 10.71 21.52
N ILE A 211 1.51 10.40 20.43
CA ILE A 211 2.97 10.37 20.33
C ILE A 211 3.39 11.51 19.41
N GLU A 212 3.81 12.62 20.00
CA GLU A 212 4.12 13.87 19.28
C GLU A 212 5.39 13.78 18.43
N GLU A 213 6.33 12.93 18.83
CA GLU A 213 7.65 12.78 18.21
C GLU A 213 7.61 12.14 16.81
N ILE A 214 6.57 11.33 16.52
CA ILE A 214 6.46 10.62 15.25
C ILE A 214 6.16 11.61 14.12
N ARG A 215 6.94 11.54 13.05
CA ARG A 215 6.73 12.31 11.81
C ARG A 215 6.39 11.36 10.66
N ARG A 216 5.75 11.90 9.64
CA ARG A 216 5.46 11.13 8.43
C ARG A 216 6.77 10.70 7.76
N GLY A 217 6.87 9.41 7.44
CA GLY A 217 8.07 8.79 6.85
C GLY A 217 9.03 8.20 7.88
N ASP A 218 8.88 8.49 9.18
CA ASP A 218 9.74 7.91 10.21
C ASP A 218 9.66 6.39 10.23
N ILE A 219 10.81 5.76 10.51
CA ILE A 219 10.88 4.35 10.82
C ILE A 219 10.86 4.19 12.34
N LEU A 220 9.94 3.35 12.80
CA LEU A 220 9.83 2.89 14.18
C LEU A 220 10.53 1.54 14.25
N HIS A 221 11.54 1.40 15.11
CA HIS A 221 12.35 0.18 15.17
C HIS A 221 12.73 -0.17 16.61
N SER A 222 12.93 -1.46 16.90
CA SER A 222 13.28 -1.94 18.24
C SER A 222 14.77 -1.93 18.55
N GLU A 223 15.63 -1.75 17.55
CA GLU A 223 17.08 -1.71 17.72
C GLU A 223 17.57 -0.29 17.96
N GLN A 224 18.73 -0.15 18.64
CA GLN A 224 19.30 1.18 18.91
C GLN A 224 20.05 1.78 17.71
N THR A 225 20.34 0.98 16.69
CA THR A 225 20.98 1.48 15.46
C THR A 225 20.00 2.43 14.75
N PRO A 226 20.41 3.67 14.40
CA PRO A 226 19.55 4.60 13.67
C PRO A 226 19.03 4.01 12.38
N MET A 227 17.73 4.18 12.12
CA MET A 227 17.09 3.68 10.89
C MET A 227 16.32 4.80 10.19
N PHE A 228 16.51 4.88 8.87
CA PHE A 228 15.86 5.85 8.00
C PHE A 228 15.24 5.13 6.81
N GLY A 229 13.97 5.44 6.53
CA GLY A 229 13.24 4.87 5.39
C GLY A 229 13.07 5.85 4.25
N THR A 230 12.95 5.31 3.04
CA THR A 230 12.50 6.13 1.90
C THR A 230 11.02 6.49 2.08
N TYR A 231 10.71 7.76 1.84
CA TYR A 231 9.34 8.25 1.81
C TYR A 231 9.20 9.32 0.71
N PRO A 232 8.11 9.32 -0.07
CA PRO A 232 7.89 10.35 -1.07
C PRO A 232 7.92 11.74 -0.44
N GLN A 233 8.81 12.60 -0.92
CA GLN A 233 8.90 13.96 -0.44
C GLN A 233 7.67 14.76 -0.92
N PRO A 234 7.06 15.58 -0.06
CA PRO A 234 6.00 16.48 -0.50
C PRO A 234 6.57 17.51 -1.48
N PRO A 235 5.74 18.05 -2.39
CA PRO A 235 6.17 19.16 -3.23
C PRO A 235 6.67 20.33 -2.38
N THR A 236 7.67 21.05 -2.88
CA THR A 236 8.17 22.26 -2.20
C THR A 236 7.02 23.27 -2.05
N PRO A 237 6.75 23.77 -0.82
CA PRO A 237 5.71 24.76 -0.62
C PRO A 237 5.97 26.02 -1.44
N MET A 238 5.02 26.41 -2.28
CA MET A 238 5.12 27.61 -3.14
C MET A 238 4.50 28.86 -2.52
N TYR A 239 3.76 28.69 -1.42
CA TYR A 239 3.04 29.77 -0.77
C TYR A 239 3.01 29.58 0.76
N SER A 240 3.18 30.69 1.50
CA SER A 240 3.16 30.68 2.97
C SER A 240 2.07 31.58 3.50
N LEU A 241 1.34 31.11 4.50
CA LEU A 241 0.33 31.87 5.23
C LEU A 241 0.71 31.96 6.72
N ALA A 242 0.56 33.14 7.30
CA ALA A 242 0.67 33.29 8.74
C ALA A 242 -0.62 32.84 9.42
N VAL A 243 -0.51 31.92 10.37
CA VAL A 243 -1.65 31.42 11.15
C VAL A 243 -1.52 31.96 12.57
N LYS A 244 -2.62 32.53 13.10
CA LYS A 244 -2.72 32.96 14.49
C LYS A 244 -3.88 32.24 15.16
N PRO A 245 -3.69 31.67 16.37
CA PRO A 245 -4.80 31.10 17.14
C PRO A 245 -5.80 32.20 17.52
N LYS A 246 -7.08 31.87 17.59
CA LYS A 246 -8.12 32.79 18.05
C LYS A 246 -8.04 33.01 19.56
N SER A 247 -7.57 32.05 20.28
CA SER A 247 -7.41 32.08 21.73
C SER A 247 -6.10 31.42 22.15
N ARG A 248 -5.57 31.74 23.36
CA ARG A 248 -4.38 31.12 23.94
C ARG A 248 -4.49 29.58 24.08
N GLY A 249 -5.72 29.05 24.27
CA GLY A 249 -5.96 27.60 24.38
C GLY A 249 -5.92 26.87 23.05
N ASP A 250 -5.91 27.57 21.90
CA ASP A 250 -5.90 26.97 20.56
C ASP A 250 -4.49 26.84 19.98
N GLU A 251 -3.45 27.28 20.68
CA GLU A 251 -2.05 27.22 20.21
C GLU A 251 -1.61 25.78 19.91
N GLY A 252 -1.96 24.83 20.79
CA GLY A 252 -1.67 23.41 20.60
C GLY A 252 -2.45 22.71 19.48
N LYS A 253 -3.39 23.40 18.81
CA LYS A 253 -4.14 22.85 17.66
C LYS A 253 -3.52 23.23 16.33
N ILE A 254 -2.48 24.06 16.33
CA ILE A 254 -1.82 24.56 15.10
C ILE A 254 -0.58 23.74 14.74
N SER A 255 -0.10 22.86 15.61
CA SER A 255 1.09 22.01 15.42
C SER A 255 0.81 20.81 14.52
#